data_72b1bee4e22294d4687804ad4e89da53
#
_entry.id   72b1bee4e22294d4687804ad4e89da53
#
_cell.length_a   1.000
_cell.length_b   1.000
_cell.length_c   1.000
_cell.angle_alpha   90.00
_cell.angle_beta   90.00
_cell.angle_gamma   90.00
#
_symmetry.space_group_name_H-M   'P 1'
#
loop_
_entity.id
_entity.type
_entity.pdbx_description
1 polymer ?
#
loop_
_entity_poly.entity_id
_entity_poly.type
_entity_poly.pdbx_seq_one_letter_code
_entity_poly.pdbx_strand_id
1 'polypeptide(L)'
;MYLKIIKHPKLLNLLFKAQASSAEIYLKDLLLKRFSRVDKNIYKINPENILYLNQVWKNFKTEFSKFLGVSPPPFSFLLIKNFSEIHNLKILRAGKIYLEKSLKDKINSVLKNNKIFYKIESWGNLYELILPSTVDSKLEIFYKDVFWSGNKKFCFFCKTTWHNSSECPALSDPEPRKTFQSVLNLHFKELSQLLWEGIYKENFSPDKLKYFYTRYFYLLPEFLKILFYRYENIETWSHLKLDMETPLRGGNLGLGLEYLIKGNLESAKKEFSEIEKDFRANIGLALISILKKDSKNALYHIENALPQVKTPFLKSYLLFLKGSFYEYIGDSAIAEEFYKNAFEKDSTCLPAFYNLNLSRYQKGTTLNEIFAYFNHPYLLYWSYLEPIFIKDQKELEKILYDKLLEKREEASQRLKDAEDRYHKIKVFFSELERKKYEERLAKIRENIHKRGIGLIESAAQRALELDLEFQGYIYKQIQNLQNEFEKIKNAYRILHSFWQRYPYKYENVFFGRELKNLSDLMQKIEVKLKRRDPTDVLSALFSEMNSCKKMIENLNIMKEDLIKKWNFRIKLANFLKNFTLSEIFLASFYIIFQYFPISESIKDVLNFPSFLFMSFIFLIICILLSYFKHYTHE
;
A
#
# COMPACT_ATOMS: atom_id res chain seq x y z
N MET A 1 -21.28 -21.76 50.48
CA MET A 1 -20.65 -20.98 49.43
C MET A 1 -20.34 -19.57 49.88
N TYR A 2 -19.32 -19.00 49.35
CA TYR A 2 -18.93 -17.61 49.67
C TYR A 2 -18.92 -16.78 48.40
N LEU A 3 -19.36 -15.54 48.49
CA LEU A 3 -19.31 -14.53 47.46
C LEU A 3 -18.29 -13.49 47.84
N LYS A 4 -17.30 -13.26 47.01
CA LYS A 4 -16.35 -12.15 47.14
C LYS A 4 -16.64 -11.10 46.07
N ILE A 5 -16.81 -9.85 46.52
CA ILE A 5 -16.88 -8.70 45.62
C ILE A 5 -15.47 -8.30 45.24
N ILE A 6 -15.21 -8.24 43.93
CA ILE A 6 -13.93 -7.85 43.35
C ILE A 6 -14.10 -6.54 42.61
N LYS A 7 -13.21 -5.57 42.90
CA LYS A 7 -13.17 -4.30 42.20
C LYS A 7 -12.09 -4.32 41.12
N HIS A 8 -12.35 -3.65 40.03
CA HIS A 8 -11.31 -3.33 39.03
C HIS A 8 -10.57 -2.07 39.44
N PRO A 9 -9.36 -2.13 39.99
CA PRO A 9 -8.72 -0.95 40.60
C PRO A 9 -8.37 0.15 39.64
N LYS A 10 -8.13 -0.15 38.36
CA LYS A 10 -7.59 0.83 37.41
C LYS A 10 -8.63 1.59 36.59
N LEU A 11 -9.83 1.05 36.42
CA LEU A 11 -10.94 1.77 35.75
C LEU A 11 -11.60 2.80 36.68
N LEU A 12 -11.49 2.59 37.97
CA LEU A 12 -12.06 3.47 39.02
C LEU A 12 -11.16 4.65 39.36
N ASN A 13 -9.87 4.56 39.07
CA ASN A 13 -8.91 5.57 39.50
C ASN A 13 -8.92 6.88 38.69
N LEU A 14 -9.52 6.90 37.50
CA LEU A 14 -9.36 8.03 36.59
C LEU A 14 -10.49 9.07 36.63
N LEU A 15 -11.72 8.70 36.99
CA LEU A 15 -12.85 9.64 36.87
C LEU A 15 -13.76 9.83 38.10
N PHE A 16 -13.89 8.88 39.05
CA PHE A 16 -14.97 8.97 40.04
C PHE A 16 -14.71 8.28 41.42
N LYS A 17 -13.63 8.64 42.12
CA LYS A 17 -13.32 8.02 43.45
C LYS A 17 -14.45 8.11 44.46
N ALA A 18 -15.12 9.23 44.60
CA ALA A 18 -16.17 9.46 45.56
C ALA A 18 -17.47 8.70 45.19
N GLN A 19 -17.82 8.71 43.90
CA GLN A 19 -19.03 8.03 43.39
C GLN A 19 -18.87 6.53 43.34
N ALA A 20 -17.68 6.00 43.14
CA ALA A 20 -17.39 4.56 43.22
C ALA A 20 -17.53 4.05 44.64
N SER A 21 -17.18 4.84 45.64
CA SER A 21 -17.37 4.47 47.06
C SER A 21 -18.84 4.39 47.42
N SER A 22 -19.67 5.33 46.98
CA SER A 22 -21.11 5.32 47.19
C SER A 22 -21.79 4.14 46.50
N ALA A 23 -21.39 3.81 45.29
CA ALA A 23 -21.89 2.65 44.56
C ALA A 23 -21.51 1.32 45.22
N GLU A 24 -20.32 1.25 45.80
CA GLU A 24 -19.88 0.09 46.56
C GLU A 24 -20.68 -0.10 47.84
N ILE A 25 -20.96 0.98 48.57
CA ILE A 25 -21.79 0.95 49.79
C ILE A 25 -23.19 0.45 49.41
N TYR A 26 -23.79 1.02 48.36
CA TYR A 26 -25.10 0.60 47.89
C TYR A 26 -25.14 -0.89 47.49
N LEU A 27 -24.13 -1.38 46.77
CA LEU A 27 -24.04 -2.80 46.43
C LEU A 27 -23.93 -3.68 47.68
N LYS A 28 -23.15 -3.25 48.68
CA LYS A 28 -23.02 -3.95 49.96
C LYS A 28 -24.33 -3.98 50.71
N ASP A 29 -25.08 -2.92 50.73
CA ASP A 29 -26.41 -2.86 51.37
C ASP A 29 -27.42 -3.77 50.68
N LEU A 30 -27.40 -3.83 49.36
CA LEU A 30 -28.24 -4.78 48.61
C LEU A 30 -27.90 -6.24 48.92
N LEU A 31 -26.62 -6.55 49.12
CA LEU A 31 -26.17 -7.89 49.44
C LEU A 31 -26.52 -8.25 50.89
N LEU A 32 -26.40 -7.33 51.85
CA LEU A 32 -26.69 -7.52 53.26
C LEU A 32 -28.18 -7.82 53.53
N LYS A 33 -29.07 -7.44 52.64
CA LYS A 33 -30.51 -7.78 52.76
C LYS A 33 -30.79 -9.27 52.70
N ARG A 34 -29.90 -10.09 52.13
CA ARG A 34 -30.12 -11.53 51.93
C ARG A 34 -28.93 -12.43 52.27
N PHE A 35 -27.75 -11.85 52.45
CA PHE A 35 -26.51 -12.56 52.69
C PHE A 35 -25.82 -12.07 53.95
N SER A 36 -25.30 -13.01 54.73
CA SER A 36 -24.51 -12.65 55.90
C SER A 36 -23.10 -12.28 55.54
N ARG A 37 -22.61 -11.12 55.96
CA ARG A 37 -21.24 -10.68 55.77
C ARG A 37 -20.30 -11.47 56.68
N VAL A 38 -19.25 -12.04 56.11
CA VAL A 38 -18.21 -12.78 56.81
C VAL A 38 -16.93 -11.97 56.95
N ASP A 39 -16.60 -11.15 55.91
CA ASP A 39 -15.44 -10.29 55.92
C ASP A 39 -15.72 -9.06 55.04
N LYS A 40 -14.77 -8.11 54.96
CA LYS A 40 -14.95 -6.78 54.34
C LYS A 40 -15.66 -6.77 52.97
N ASN A 41 -15.43 -7.76 52.14
CA ASN A 41 -16.05 -7.92 50.82
C ASN A 41 -16.50 -9.35 50.55
N ILE A 42 -16.74 -10.12 51.62
CA ILE A 42 -17.06 -11.55 51.54
C ILE A 42 -18.39 -11.81 52.24
N TYR A 43 -19.27 -12.51 51.56
CA TYR A 43 -20.60 -12.82 52.02
C TYR A 43 -20.81 -14.34 51.97
N LYS A 44 -21.44 -14.90 52.97
CA LYS A 44 -21.89 -16.31 52.99
C LYS A 44 -23.22 -16.41 52.25
N ILE A 45 -23.31 -17.31 51.28
CA ILE A 45 -24.47 -17.52 50.41
C ILE A 45 -24.96 -18.95 50.55
N ASN A 46 -26.23 -19.13 50.70
CA ASN A 46 -26.86 -20.43 50.53
C ASN A 46 -27.08 -20.70 49.03
N PRO A 47 -26.86 -21.93 48.55
CA PRO A 47 -27.03 -22.28 47.14
C PRO A 47 -28.38 -21.86 46.54
N GLU A 48 -29.42 -21.91 47.31
CA GLU A 48 -30.79 -21.54 46.91
C GLU A 48 -30.95 -20.06 46.58
N ASN A 49 -30.07 -19.21 47.12
CA ASN A 49 -30.13 -17.77 46.95
C ASN A 49 -29.26 -17.24 45.80
N ILE A 50 -28.66 -18.12 44.98
CA ILE A 50 -27.82 -17.71 43.86
C ILE A 50 -28.62 -16.94 42.79
N LEU A 51 -29.87 -17.32 42.56
CA LEU A 51 -30.76 -16.60 41.64
C LEU A 51 -30.99 -15.15 42.08
N TYR A 52 -30.93 -14.87 43.37
CA TYR A 52 -31.06 -13.52 43.89
C TYR A 52 -29.85 -12.63 43.52
N LEU A 53 -28.67 -13.19 43.34
CA LEU A 53 -27.52 -12.43 42.89
C LEU A 53 -27.74 -11.75 41.54
N ASN A 54 -28.40 -12.41 40.61
CA ASN A 54 -28.74 -11.81 39.33
C ASN A 54 -29.71 -10.63 39.53
N GLN A 55 -30.63 -10.74 40.42
CA GLN A 55 -31.55 -9.65 40.72
C GLN A 55 -30.82 -8.47 41.41
N VAL A 56 -29.95 -8.75 42.39
CA VAL A 56 -29.07 -7.73 43.00
C VAL A 56 -28.23 -7.03 41.97
N TRP A 57 -27.63 -7.80 41.08
CA TRP A 57 -26.79 -7.22 40.02
C TRP A 57 -27.59 -6.39 39.04
N LYS A 58 -28.79 -6.84 38.66
CA LYS A 58 -29.70 -6.11 37.79
C LYS A 58 -30.15 -4.79 38.44
N ASN A 59 -30.55 -4.82 39.67
CA ASN A 59 -30.97 -3.64 40.45
C ASN A 59 -29.81 -2.68 40.64
N PHE A 60 -28.62 -3.19 40.98
CA PHE A 60 -27.41 -2.38 41.11
C PHE A 60 -27.07 -1.67 39.82
N LYS A 61 -27.08 -2.34 38.68
CA LYS A 61 -26.83 -1.71 37.39
C LYS A 61 -27.82 -0.60 37.06
N THR A 62 -29.10 -0.85 37.30
CA THR A 62 -30.17 0.10 37.00
C THR A 62 -30.01 1.36 37.84
N GLU A 63 -29.81 1.24 39.12
CA GLU A 63 -29.63 2.38 40.04
C GLU A 63 -28.31 3.12 39.78
N PHE A 64 -27.23 2.40 39.55
CA PHE A 64 -25.94 3.00 39.24
C PHE A 64 -25.96 3.81 37.92
N SER A 65 -26.63 3.29 36.91
CA SER A 65 -26.80 3.99 35.64
C SER A 65 -27.67 5.26 35.78
N LYS A 66 -28.66 5.25 36.65
CA LYS A 66 -29.48 6.45 36.95
C LYS A 66 -28.67 7.52 37.67
N PHE A 67 -27.81 7.15 38.62
CA PHE A 67 -27.06 8.05 39.46
C PHE A 67 -25.91 8.73 38.76
N LEU A 68 -25.24 8.03 37.84
CA LEU A 68 -24.00 8.51 37.25
C LEU A 68 -24.08 8.82 35.73
N GLY A 69 -25.19 8.44 35.08
CA GLY A 69 -25.30 8.53 33.63
C GLY A 69 -24.30 7.67 32.85
N VAL A 70 -23.54 6.83 33.56
CA VAL A 70 -22.45 5.99 33.03
C VAL A 70 -22.69 4.53 33.32
N SER A 71 -22.04 3.65 32.62
CA SER A 71 -22.05 2.21 32.91
C SER A 71 -21.55 1.94 34.33
N PRO A 72 -22.12 0.94 34.99
CA PRO A 72 -21.62 0.55 36.28
C PRO A 72 -20.15 0.20 36.22
N PRO A 73 -19.37 0.60 37.23
CA PRO A 73 -17.97 0.19 37.28
C PRO A 73 -17.90 -1.33 37.26
N PRO A 74 -16.86 -1.91 36.67
CA PRO A 74 -16.72 -3.34 36.56
C PRO A 74 -16.46 -3.96 37.93
N PHE A 75 -17.50 -4.17 38.69
CA PHE A 75 -17.47 -5.08 39.83
C PHE A 75 -17.62 -6.50 39.32
N SER A 76 -16.91 -7.42 39.94
CA SER A 76 -17.04 -8.83 39.71
C SER A 76 -17.43 -9.51 41.03
N PHE A 77 -18.24 -10.51 40.90
CA PHE A 77 -18.54 -11.42 42.01
C PHE A 77 -17.78 -12.74 41.77
N LEU A 78 -17.34 -13.34 42.82
CA LEU A 78 -16.69 -14.61 42.79
C LEU A 78 -17.38 -15.56 43.78
N LEU A 79 -17.85 -16.66 43.27
CA LEU A 79 -18.45 -17.74 44.07
C LEU A 79 -17.37 -18.77 44.39
N ILE A 80 -17.21 -19.06 45.68
CA ILE A 80 -16.19 -19.95 46.16
C ILE A 80 -16.85 -20.94 47.16
N LYS A 81 -16.47 -22.21 47.09
CA LYS A 81 -17.01 -23.22 48.04
C LYS A 81 -16.34 -23.12 49.40
N ASN A 82 -15.03 -22.95 49.42
CA ASN A 82 -14.23 -22.97 50.63
C ASN A 82 -13.67 -21.59 50.95
N PHE A 83 -13.83 -21.17 52.21
CA PHE A 83 -13.38 -19.85 52.66
C PHE A 83 -11.84 -19.66 52.52
N SER A 84 -11.08 -20.73 52.73
CA SER A 84 -9.61 -20.71 52.62
C SER A 84 -9.07 -20.36 51.21
N GLU A 85 -9.88 -20.53 50.18
CA GLU A 85 -9.46 -20.23 48.78
C GLU A 85 -9.60 -18.75 48.46
N ILE A 86 -10.29 -17.95 49.29
CA ILE A 86 -10.61 -16.55 49.00
C ILE A 86 -9.39 -15.66 48.93
N HIS A 87 -8.36 -15.95 49.73
CA HIS A 87 -7.17 -15.08 49.83
C HIS A 87 -6.19 -15.24 48.65
N ASN A 88 -6.30 -16.32 47.89
CA ASN A 88 -5.38 -16.65 46.78
C ASN A 88 -5.88 -16.18 45.40
N LEU A 89 -7.00 -15.44 45.36
CA LEU A 89 -7.65 -15.07 44.12
C LEU A 89 -7.09 -13.77 43.57
N LYS A 90 -6.59 -13.84 42.36
CA LYS A 90 -6.25 -12.65 41.57
C LYS A 90 -7.46 -12.09 40.85
N ILE A 91 -7.43 -10.78 40.66
CA ILE A 91 -8.58 -10.00 40.25
C ILE A 91 -8.94 -10.17 38.79
N LEU A 92 -10.19 -10.07 38.54
CA LEU A 92 -10.94 -10.29 37.34
C LEU A 92 -11.22 -9.05 36.57
N ARG A 93 -11.32 -9.23 35.31
CA ARG A 93 -11.81 -8.23 34.38
C ARG A 93 -13.08 -8.68 33.70
N ALA A 94 -13.81 -7.73 33.15
CA ALA A 94 -15.00 -8.02 32.38
C ALA A 94 -14.73 -9.03 31.26
N GLY A 95 -15.65 -9.94 31.01
CA GLY A 95 -15.50 -10.99 30.01
C GLY A 95 -14.82 -12.27 30.53
N LYS A 96 -14.45 -12.32 31.80
CA LYS A 96 -13.86 -13.48 32.42
C LYS A 96 -14.73 -14.09 33.49
N ILE A 97 -14.69 -15.43 33.59
CA ILE A 97 -15.37 -16.23 34.54
C ILE A 97 -14.35 -17.05 35.32
N TYR A 98 -14.49 -17.12 36.60
CA TYR A 98 -13.65 -17.97 37.45
C TYR A 98 -14.39 -19.19 37.87
N LEU A 99 -13.79 -20.33 37.62
CA LEU A 99 -14.35 -21.64 37.86
C LEU A 99 -13.55 -22.32 38.95
N GLU A 100 -14.25 -22.95 39.86
CA GLU A 100 -13.63 -23.95 40.72
C GLU A 100 -13.12 -25.14 39.88
N LYS A 101 -12.05 -25.78 40.36
CA LYS A 101 -11.44 -26.90 39.68
C LYS A 101 -12.43 -28.04 39.39
N SER A 102 -13.37 -28.25 40.29
CA SER A 102 -14.45 -29.25 40.19
C SER A 102 -15.46 -28.97 39.06
N LEU A 103 -15.58 -27.73 38.62
CA LEU A 103 -16.55 -27.31 37.60
C LEU A 103 -16.00 -27.27 36.18
N LYS A 104 -14.67 -27.42 36.01
CA LYS A 104 -14.02 -27.33 34.74
C LYS A 104 -14.61 -28.26 33.67
N ASP A 105 -14.75 -29.53 34.01
CA ASP A 105 -15.20 -30.55 33.06
C ASP A 105 -16.68 -30.41 32.72
N LYS A 106 -17.51 -30.06 33.70
CA LYS A 106 -18.94 -29.76 33.52
C LYS A 106 -19.10 -28.57 32.53
N ILE A 107 -18.33 -27.51 32.71
CA ILE A 107 -18.42 -26.31 31.88
C ILE A 107 -17.84 -26.56 30.49
N ASN A 108 -16.73 -27.31 30.40
CA ASN A 108 -16.19 -27.71 29.11
C ASN A 108 -17.24 -28.47 28.28
N SER A 109 -17.96 -29.40 28.87
CA SER A 109 -19.00 -30.15 28.16
C SER A 109 -20.13 -29.22 27.66
N VAL A 110 -20.58 -28.32 28.50
CA VAL A 110 -21.69 -27.40 28.15
C VAL A 110 -21.25 -26.40 27.10
N LEU A 111 -20.04 -25.82 27.18
CA LEU A 111 -19.51 -24.89 26.19
C LEU A 111 -19.33 -25.57 24.83
N LYS A 112 -18.80 -26.80 24.81
CA LYS A 112 -18.68 -27.60 23.58
C LYS A 112 -20.04 -27.91 22.97
N ASN A 113 -21.01 -28.36 23.77
CA ASN A 113 -22.35 -28.70 23.28
C ASN A 113 -23.10 -27.49 22.70
N ASN A 114 -22.86 -26.30 23.26
CA ASN A 114 -23.44 -25.04 22.76
C ASN A 114 -22.55 -24.37 21.66
N LYS A 115 -21.48 -25.02 21.17
CA LYS A 115 -20.57 -24.48 20.19
C LYS A 115 -20.01 -23.11 20.57
N ILE A 116 -19.75 -22.91 21.87
CA ILE A 116 -19.20 -21.66 22.39
C ILE A 116 -17.69 -21.80 22.43
N PHE A 117 -17.00 -20.88 21.80
CA PHE A 117 -15.53 -20.82 21.80
C PHE A 117 -15.02 -20.20 23.09
N TYR A 118 -13.94 -20.75 23.64
CA TYR A 118 -13.42 -20.31 24.93
C TYR A 118 -11.95 -20.72 25.11
N LYS A 119 -11.28 -20.01 26.03
CA LYS A 119 -9.95 -20.38 26.53
C LYS A 119 -10.06 -20.61 28.04
N ILE A 120 -9.47 -21.66 28.55
CA ILE A 120 -9.37 -21.91 29.99
C ILE A 120 -7.91 -21.86 30.39
N GLU A 121 -7.58 -21.00 31.33
CA GLU A 121 -6.25 -20.89 31.94
C GLU A 121 -6.31 -21.31 33.41
N SER A 122 -5.25 -21.95 33.89
CA SER A 122 -5.15 -22.32 35.31
C SER A 122 -4.64 -21.14 36.13
N TRP A 123 -5.33 -20.87 37.26
CA TRP A 123 -5.00 -19.80 38.19
C TRP A 123 -4.97 -20.29 39.60
N GLY A 124 -3.88 -20.94 40.02
CA GLY A 124 -3.83 -21.59 41.32
C GLY A 124 -4.92 -22.65 41.48
N ASN A 125 -5.84 -22.41 42.40
CA ASN A 125 -6.97 -23.34 42.67
C ASN A 125 -8.20 -23.08 41.78
N LEU A 126 -8.12 -22.10 40.87
CA LEU A 126 -9.21 -21.73 39.96
C LEU A 126 -8.82 -21.86 38.52
N TYR A 127 -9.81 -21.97 37.69
CA TYR A 127 -9.68 -21.79 36.24
C TYR A 127 -10.29 -20.46 35.84
N GLU A 128 -9.55 -19.75 35.00
CA GLU A 128 -10.04 -18.57 34.33
C GLU A 128 -10.62 -18.98 32.99
N LEU A 129 -11.90 -18.74 32.78
CA LEU A 129 -12.59 -18.96 31.50
C LEU A 129 -12.67 -17.62 30.75
N ILE A 130 -12.09 -17.57 29.59
CA ILE A 130 -12.12 -16.42 28.72
C ILE A 130 -13.08 -16.70 27.56
N LEU A 131 -14.08 -15.85 27.41
CA LEU A 131 -15.14 -15.99 26.42
C LEU A 131 -15.19 -14.84 25.46
N PRO A 132 -15.61 -15.09 24.18
CA PRO A 132 -15.91 -14.02 23.25
C PRO A 132 -17.02 -13.11 23.77
N SER A 133 -16.97 -11.85 23.44
CA SER A 133 -17.93 -10.83 23.86
C SER A 133 -19.39 -11.12 23.43
N THR A 134 -19.55 -11.91 22.38
CA THR A 134 -20.87 -12.25 21.78
C THR A 134 -21.64 -13.33 22.51
N VAL A 135 -21.11 -13.89 23.60
CA VAL A 135 -21.67 -15.11 24.25
C VAL A 135 -22.41 -14.81 25.54
N ASP A 136 -22.46 -13.57 25.98
CA ASP A 136 -22.98 -13.16 27.29
C ASP A 136 -24.37 -13.70 27.62
N SER A 137 -25.30 -13.74 26.66
CA SER A 137 -26.67 -14.23 26.90
C SER A 137 -26.73 -15.71 27.18
N LYS A 138 -25.77 -16.50 26.66
CA LYS A 138 -25.71 -17.95 26.88
C LYS A 138 -25.05 -18.32 28.21
N LEU A 139 -24.35 -17.39 28.86
CA LEU A 139 -23.67 -17.60 30.13
C LEU A 139 -24.64 -17.66 31.32
N GLU A 140 -25.83 -17.17 31.15
CA GLU A 140 -26.88 -17.26 32.20
C GLU A 140 -27.18 -18.70 32.62
N ILE A 141 -26.88 -19.68 31.80
CA ILE A 141 -27.01 -21.11 32.05
C ILE A 141 -26.08 -21.54 33.20
N PHE A 142 -24.99 -20.82 33.45
CA PHE A 142 -23.95 -21.22 34.39
C PHE A 142 -23.99 -20.49 35.72
N TYR A 143 -24.90 -19.55 35.93
CA TYR A 143 -24.89 -18.71 37.14
C TYR A 143 -25.09 -19.48 38.44
N LYS A 144 -25.56 -20.70 38.38
CA LYS A 144 -25.68 -21.58 39.55
C LYS A 144 -24.35 -22.11 40.08
N ASP A 145 -23.39 -22.31 39.15
CA ASP A 145 -22.11 -22.97 39.44
C ASP A 145 -20.91 -22.03 39.17
N VAL A 146 -21.16 -20.93 38.51
CA VAL A 146 -20.12 -20.03 37.98
C VAL A 146 -20.56 -18.59 38.18
N PHE A 147 -19.62 -17.72 38.45
CA PHE A 147 -19.90 -16.30 38.53
C PHE A 147 -19.05 -15.52 37.50
N TRP A 148 -19.64 -14.54 36.87
CA TRP A 148 -19.00 -13.72 35.85
C TRP A 148 -19.26 -12.25 36.07
N SER A 149 -18.38 -11.41 35.49
CA SER A 149 -18.49 -9.97 35.57
C SER A 149 -18.54 -9.35 34.17
N GLY A 150 -19.19 -8.21 34.05
CA GLY A 150 -19.25 -7.43 32.81
C GLY A 150 -20.67 -7.02 32.41
N ASN A 151 -20.75 -6.35 31.28
CA ASN A 151 -22.00 -5.93 30.66
C ASN A 151 -22.52 -7.02 29.71
N LYS A 152 -23.81 -7.20 29.63
CA LYS A 152 -24.44 -8.14 28.69
C LYS A 152 -24.40 -7.64 27.24
N LYS A 153 -24.36 -6.32 27.03
CA LYS A 153 -24.29 -5.72 25.71
C LYS A 153 -22.87 -5.41 25.40
N PHE A 154 -22.41 -5.79 24.22
CA PHE A 154 -21.09 -5.39 23.75
C PHE A 154 -21.09 -3.95 23.22
N CYS A 155 -19.93 -3.33 23.25
CA CYS A 155 -19.70 -2.03 22.66
C CYS A 155 -19.79 -2.11 21.12
N PHE A 156 -20.49 -1.18 20.49
CA PHE A 156 -20.60 -1.13 19.03
C PHE A 156 -19.23 -1.03 18.33
N PHE A 157 -18.31 -0.25 18.91
CA PHE A 157 -17.01 0.03 18.28
C PHE A 157 -15.96 -1.06 18.50
N CYS A 158 -15.90 -1.71 19.67
CA CYS A 158 -14.81 -2.65 19.97
C CYS A 158 -15.28 -4.08 20.26
N LYS A 159 -16.60 -4.29 20.24
CA LYS A 159 -17.22 -5.60 20.48
C LYS A 159 -16.91 -6.22 21.86
N THR A 160 -16.39 -5.44 22.81
CA THR A 160 -16.19 -5.90 24.20
C THR A 160 -17.40 -5.59 25.06
N THR A 161 -17.54 -6.30 26.18
CA THR A 161 -18.66 -6.14 27.11
C THR A 161 -18.34 -5.29 28.34
N TRP A 162 -17.20 -4.59 28.34
CA TRP A 162 -16.69 -3.91 29.56
C TRP A 162 -17.27 -2.53 29.78
N HIS A 163 -17.75 -1.89 28.73
CA HIS A 163 -18.20 -0.50 28.71
C HIS A 163 -19.34 -0.32 27.71
N ASN A 164 -20.02 0.79 27.79
CA ASN A 164 -20.98 1.19 26.77
C ASN A 164 -20.25 1.79 25.55
N SER A 165 -20.94 1.85 24.42
CA SER A 165 -20.37 2.42 23.19
C SER A 165 -19.91 3.86 23.36
N SER A 166 -20.61 4.67 24.17
CA SER A 166 -20.22 6.06 24.48
C SER A 166 -18.94 6.19 25.32
N GLU A 167 -18.52 5.14 25.98
CA GLU A 167 -17.34 5.09 26.87
C GLU A 167 -16.20 4.29 26.23
N CYS A 168 -16.29 4.01 24.95
CA CYS A 168 -15.31 3.18 24.26
C CYS A 168 -13.93 3.86 24.24
N PRO A 169 -12.88 3.20 24.76
CA PRO A 169 -11.53 3.77 24.71
C PRO A 169 -11.03 4.09 23.28
N ALA A 170 -11.58 3.43 22.27
CA ALA A 170 -11.27 3.75 20.88
C ALA A 170 -11.68 5.17 20.47
N LEU A 171 -12.71 5.74 21.10
CA LEU A 171 -13.16 7.11 20.86
C LEU A 171 -12.25 8.17 21.48
N SER A 172 -11.44 7.79 22.47
CA SER A 172 -10.49 8.68 23.14
C SER A 172 -9.05 8.59 22.58
N ASP A 173 -8.82 7.76 21.57
CA ASP A 173 -7.53 7.73 20.88
C ASP A 173 -7.34 9.03 20.09
N PRO A 174 -6.30 9.82 20.35
CA PRO A 174 -6.08 11.07 19.64
C PRO A 174 -5.70 10.86 18.15
N GLU A 175 -5.15 9.71 17.80
CA GLU A 175 -4.69 9.40 16.45
C GLU A 175 -5.07 7.97 16.00
N PRO A 176 -6.38 7.64 15.97
CA PRO A 176 -6.82 6.26 15.75
C PRO A 176 -6.40 5.71 14.38
N ARG A 177 -6.23 6.58 13.37
CA ARG A 177 -5.73 6.21 12.04
C ARG A 177 -4.28 5.74 12.10
N LYS A 178 -3.40 6.50 12.77
CA LYS A 178 -1.99 6.11 12.93
C LYS A 178 -1.87 4.83 13.75
N THR A 179 -2.68 4.71 14.81
CA THR A 179 -2.74 3.50 15.61
C THR A 179 -3.17 2.29 14.78
N PHE A 180 -4.20 2.44 13.94
CA PHE A 180 -4.66 1.40 13.02
C PHE A 180 -3.58 0.97 12.04
N GLN A 181 -2.86 1.90 11.44
CA GLN A 181 -1.75 1.60 10.53
C GLN A 181 -0.56 0.97 11.25
N SER A 182 -0.25 1.45 12.47
CA SER A 182 0.91 0.97 13.23
C SER A 182 0.78 -0.46 13.73
N VAL A 183 -0.45 -0.98 13.86
CA VAL A 183 -0.69 -2.37 14.29
C VAL A 183 -0.01 -3.37 13.36
N LEU A 184 0.10 -3.06 12.07
CA LEU A 184 0.76 -3.90 11.07
C LEU A 184 2.27 -4.03 11.27
N ASN A 185 2.87 -3.14 12.06
CA ASN A 185 4.30 -3.15 12.36
C ASN A 185 4.65 -4.08 13.53
N LEU A 186 3.65 -4.56 14.27
CA LEU A 186 3.86 -5.46 15.41
C LEU A 186 3.96 -6.91 14.93
N HIS A 187 4.72 -7.71 15.65
CA HIS A 187 4.71 -9.15 15.46
C HIS A 187 3.49 -9.77 16.18
N PHE A 188 2.93 -10.86 15.64
CA PHE A 188 1.77 -11.54 16.24
C PHE A 188 1.97 -11.92 17.72
N LYS A 189 3.18 -12.38 18.10
CA LYS A 189 3.51 -12.70 19.49
C LYS A 189 3.51 -11.46 20.40
N GLU A 190 4.05 -10.34 19.93
CA GLU A 190 4.03 -9.06 20.66
C GLU A 190 2.59 -8.59 20.86
N LEU A 191 1.79 -8.69 19.81
CA LEU A 191 0.38 -8.36 19.85
C LEU A 191 -0.39 -9.26 20.81
N SER A 192 -0.13 -10.58 20.79
CA SER A 192 -0.68 -11.52 21.77
C SER A 192 -0.33 -11.11 23.20
N GLN A 193 0.94 -10.87 23.46
CA GLN A 193 1.41 -10.48 24.79
C GLN A 193 0.78 -9.17 25.24
N LEU A 194 0.72 -8.16 24.39
CA LEU A 194 0.11 -6.87 24.68
C LEU A 194 -1.38 -6.97 24.98
N LEU A 195 -2.10 -7.78 24.20
CA LEU A 195 -3.56 -7.88 24.30
C LEU A 195 -4.00 -8.83 25.39
N TRP A 196 -3.47 -10.05 25.41
CA TRP A 196 -3.86 -11.03 26.39
C TRP A 196 -3.37 -10.68 27.81
N GLU A 197 -2.13 -10.24 27.95
CA GLU A 197 -1.62 -9.79 29.23
C GLU A 197 -2.21 -8.43 29.62
N GLY A 198 -2.30 -7.48 28.66
CA GLY A 198 -2.88 -6.18 28.89
C GLY A 198 -4.37 -6.20 29.20
N ILE A 199 -5.16 -7.02 28.48
CA ILE A 199 -6.61 -7.10 28.64
C ILE A 199 -7.03 -8.03 29.78
N TYR A 200 -6.35 -9.16 29.90
CA TYR A 200 -6.80 -10.26 30.74
C TYR A 200 -5.99 -10.47 32.04
N LYS A 201 -4.85 -9.81 32.19
CA LYS A 201 -4.08 -9.74 33.44
C LYS A 201 -4.17 -8.36 34.09
N GLU A 202 -3.69 -8.23 35.31
CA GLU A 202 -3.83 -7.02 36.15
C GLU A 202 -3.14 -5.76 35.59
N ASN A 203 -2.25 -5.90 34.61
CA ASN A 203 -1.50 -4.80 34.01
C ASN A 203 -2.21 -4.12 32.85
N PHE A 204 -3.46 -3.76 33.06
CA PHE A 204 -4.26 -3.01 32.12
C PHE A 204 -3.65 -1.61 31.89
N SER A 205 -3.14 -1.38 30.69
CA SER A 205 -2.72 -0.06 30.25
C SER A 205 -3.61 0.38 29.08
N PRO A 206 -4.23 1.56 29.15
CA PRO A 206 -5.02 2.09 28.03
C PRO A 206 -4.22 2.14 26.72
N ASP A 207 -2.91 2.45 26.80
CA ASP A 207 -2.03 2.49 25.63
C ASP A 207 -1.86 1.14 24.94
N LYS A 208 -1.97 0.04 25.67
CA LYS A 208 -1.91 -1.31 25.10
C LYS A 208 -3.22 -1.73 24.46
N LEU A 209 -4.34 -1.17 24.93
CA LEU A 209 -5.66 -1.49 24.40
C LEU A 209 -5.96 -0.84 23.07
N LYS A 210 -5.32 0.27 22.74
CA LYS A 210 -5.55 0.96 21.48
C LYS A 210 -5.37 0.02 20.27
N TYR A 211 -4.42 -0.90 20.31
CA TYR A 211 -4.20 -1.88 19.23
C TYR A 211 -5.35 -2.87 19.10
N PHE A 212 -5.98 -3.26 20.19
CA PHE A 212 -7.15 -4.14 20.15
C PHE A 212 -8.36 -3.47 19.47
N TYR A 213 -8.59 -2.19 19.76
CA TYR A 213 -9.73 -1.47 19.20
C TYR A 213 -9.53 -1.08 17.73
N THR A 214 -8.31 -1.07 17.23
CA THR A 214 -8.01 -0.68 15.83
C THR A 214 -8.68 -1.59 14.80
N ARG A 215 -8.98 -2.85 15.11
CA ARG A 215 -9.68 -3.75 14.20
C ARG A 215 -11.07 -3.25 13.77
N TYR A 216 -11.66 -2.34 14.56
CA TYR A 216 -12.96 -1.73 14.28
C TYR A 216 -12.84 -0.26 13.81
N PHE A 217 -11.67 0.14 13.36
CA PHE A 217 -11.41 1.52 12.91
C PHE A 217 -12.48 2.06 11.96
N TYR A 218 -12.98 1.22 11.06
CA TYR A 218 -14.01 1.60 10.09
C TYR A 218 -15.39 1.94 10.70
N LEU A 219 -15.61 1.66 11.96
CA LEU A 219 -16.80 2.07 12.72
C LEU A 219 -16.58 3.37 13.49
N LEU A 220 -15.35 3.85 13.63
CA LEU A 220 -15.03 5.03 14.43
C LEU A 220 -15.44 6.33 13.70
N PRO A 221 -15.83 7.39 14.46
CA PRO A 221 -16.13 8.70 13.87
C PRO A 221 -14.98 9.27 13.01
N GLU A 222 -13.73 8.98 13.38
CA GLU A 222 -12.54 9.40 12.61
C GLU A 222 -12.52 8.85 11.17
N PHE A 223 -13.09 7.68 10.93
CA PHE A 223 -13.21 7.15 9.59
C PHE A 223 -14.15 7.99 8.71
N LEU A 224 -15.13 8.64 9.33
CA LEU A 224 -16.04 9.52 8.60
C LEU A 224 -15.33 10.70 7.95
N LYS A 225 -14.16 11.16 8.44
CA LYS A 225 -13.36 12.19 7.76
C LYS A 225 -13.03 11.78 6.33
N ILE A 226 -12.67 10.51 6.14
CA ILE A 226 -12.38 9.98 4.81
C ILE A 226 -13.64 9.98 3.95
N LEU A 227 -14.75 9.45 4.48
CA LEU A 227 -16.03 9.42 3.78
C LEU A 227 -16.53 10.81 3.42
N PHE A 228 -16.41 11.79 4.32
CA PHE A 228 -16.99 13.11 4.13
C PHE A 228 -16.22 13.97 3.12
N TYR A 229 -14.91 13.77 3.02
CA TYR A 229 -14.04 14.63 2.23
C TYR A 229 -13.36 13.96 1.02
N ARG A 230 -13.42 12.63 0.93
CA ARG A 230 -12.67 11.86 -0.10
C ARG A 230 -13.51 10.86 -0.87
N TYR A 231 -14.78 10.66 -0.52
CA TYR A 231 -15.60 9.62 -1.13
C TYR A 231 -15.70 9.71 -2.66
N GLU A 232 -15.63 10.92 -3.21
CA GLU A 232 -15.70 11.16 -4.66
C GLU A 232 -14.51 10.51 -5.43
N ASN A 233 -13.36 10.37 -4.74
CA ASN A 233 -12.17 9.77 -5.30
C ASN A 233 -12.04 8.27 -5.00
N ILE A 234 -13.06 7.68 -4.34
CA ILE A 234 -13.06 6.28 -3.90
C ILE A 234 -14.26 5.60 -4.57
N GLU A 235 -13.99 4.86 -5.62
CA GLU A 235 -15.03 4.09 -6.29
C GLU A 235 -15.27 2.76 -5.56
N THR A 236 -14.18 2.05 -5.21
CA THR A 236 -14.17 0.78 -4.48
C THR A 236 -13.20 0.83 -3.30
N TRP A 237 -13.30 -0.12 -2.37
CA TRP A 237 -12.42 -0.21 -1.20
C TRP A 237 -10.94 -0.36 -1.57
N SER A 238 -10.62 -0.93 -2.72
CA SER A 238 -9.24 -1.03 -3.21
C SER A 238 -8.59 0.33 -3.46
N HIS A 239 -9.39 1.36 -3.72
CA HIS A 239 -8.92 2.75 -3.90
C HIS A 239 -8.78 3.52 -2.58
N LEU A 240 -9.18 2.92 -1.45
CA LEU A 240 -9.10 3.55 -0.14
C LEU A 240 -7.65 3.61 0.34
N LYS A 241 -7.14 4.84 0.47
CA LYS A 241 -5.81 5.12 1.05
C LYS A 241 -5.97 5.81 2.39
N LEU A 242 -5.47 5.20 3.45
CA LEU A 242 -5.57 5.73 4.82
C LEU A 242 -4.51 6.78 5.15
N ASP A 243 -3.47 6.91 4.34
CA ASP A 243 -2.39 7.90 4.48
C ASP A 243 -2.74 9.28 3.89
N MET A 244 -3.84 9.39 3.14
CA MET A 244 -4.27 10.65 2.55
C MET A 244 -4.64 11.67 3.64
N GLU A 245 -4.06 12.85 3.58
CA GLU A 245 -4.51 13.98 4.39
C GLU A 245 -5.94 14.38 4.01
N THR A 246 -6.78 14.54 5.02
CA THR A 246 -8.16 15.00 4.84
C THR A 246 -8.23 16.49 5.19
N PRO A 247 -8.54 17.37 4.22
CA PRO A 247 -8.65 18.79 4.51
C PRO A 247 -9.83 19.04 5.46
N LEU A 248 -9.60 19.95 6.41
CA LEU A 248 -10.71 20.49 7.22
C LEU A 248 -11.58 21.35 6.29
N ARG A 249 -12.82 20.94 6.09
CA ARG A 249 -13.83 21.77 5.41
C ARG A 249 -14.75 22.35 6.48
N GLY A 250 -15.08 23.63 6.35
CA GLY A 250 -16.06 24.30 7.21
C GLY A 250 -17.50 23.89 6.88
N GLY A 251 -18.44 24.59 7.48
CA GLY A 251 -19.89 24.36 7.34
C GLY A 251 -20.41 23.28 8.29
N ASN A 252 -21.74 23.08 8.26
CA ASN A 252 -22.43 22.20 9.21
C ASN A 252 -21.90 20.77 9.19
N LEU A 253 -21.48 20.26 8.03
CA LEU A 253 -20.89 18.93 7.93
C LEU A 253 -19.55 18.81 8.67
N GLY A 254 -18.68 19.79 8.49
CA GLY A 254 -17.35 19.81 9.15
C GLY A 254 -17.48 20.04 10.65
N LEU A 255 -18.29 20.99 11.08
CA LEU A 255 -18.56 21.25 12.49
C LEU A 255 -19.24 20.06 13.18
N GLY A 256 -20.24 19.48 12.54
CA GLY A 256 -20.92 18.27 13.06
C GLY A 256 -19.96 17.12 13.26
N LEU A 257 -19.05 16.87 12.33
CA LEU A 257 -18.02 15.83 12.44
C LEU A 257 -17.02 16.14 13.57
N GLU A 258 -16.59 17.37 13.69
CA GLU A 258 -15.67 17.80 14.74
C GLU A 258 -16.28 17.63 16.13
N TYR A 259 -17.55 18.06 16.32
CA TYR A 259 -18.28 17.85 17.56
C TYR A 259 -18.48 16.36 17.86
N LEU A 260 -18.79 15.54 16.85
CA LEU A 260 -18.95 14.10 17.03
C LEU A 260 -17.65 13.42 17.51
N ILE A 261 -16.50 13.78 16.92
CA ILE A 261 -15.18 13.28 17.31
C ILE A 261 -14.83 13.73 18.73
N LYS A 262 -15.15 14.96 19.10
CA LYS A 262 -14.95 15.49 20.45
C LYS A 262 -15.94 14.95 21.49
N GLY A 263 -16.92 14.13 21.08
CA GLY A 263 -17.94 13.57 21.96
C GLY A 263 -19.08 14.55 22.34
N ASN A 264 -19.13 15.75 21.73
CA ASN A 264 -20.23 16.69 21.94
C ASN A 264 -21.42 16.32 21.04
N LEU A 265 -22.19 15.33 21.48
CA LEU A 265 -23.25 14.72 20.67
C LEU A 265 -24.43 15.67 20.39
N GLU A 266 -24.73 16.60 21.29
CA GLU A 266 -25.86 17.56 21.07
C GLU A 266 -25.52 18.58 19.99
N SER A 267 -24.32 19.18 20.07
CA SER A 267 -23.87 20.11 19.05
C SER A 267 -23.70 19.39 17.70
N ALA A 268 -23.13 18.19 17.69
CA ALA A 268 -23.00 17.40 16.47
C ALA A 268 -24.38 17.09 15.83
N LYS A 269 -25.37 16.72 16.67
CA LYS A 269 -26.73 16.45 16.21
C LYS A 269 -27.35 17.69 15.55
N LYS A 270 -27.20 18.87 16.19
CA LYS A 270 -27.74 20.13 15.65
C LYS A 270 -27.19 20.39 14.25
N GLU A 271 -25.87 20.39 14.10
CA GLU A 271 -25.21 20.66 12.82
C GLU A 271 -25.64 19.68 11.71
N PHE A 272 -25.68 18.38 12.01
CA PHE A 272 -26.11 17.38 11.03
C PHE A 272 -27.59 17.47 10.68
N SER A 273 -28.45 17.86 11.63
CA SER A 273 -29.90 18.00 11.38
C SER A 273 -30.21 19.15 10.40
N GLU A 274 -29.40 20.21 10.35
CA GLU A 274 -29.50 21.31 9.38
C GLU A 274 -29.31 20.82 7.93
N ILE A 275 -28.63 19.70 7.73
CA ILE A 275 -28.29 19.15 6.42
C ILE A 275 -28.72 17.67 6.27
N GLU A 276 -29.83 17.27 6.86
CA GLU A 276 -30.31 15.88 6.91
C GLU A 276 -30.54 15.23 5.52
N LYS A 277 -30.67 16.04 4.46
CA LYS A 277 -30.74 15.53 3.08
C LYS A 277 -29.41 15.00 2.54
N ASP A 278 -28.29 15.25 3.24
CA ASP A 278 -26.98 14.73 2.87
C ASP A 278 -26.77 13.36 3.52
N PHE A 279 -26.39 12.34 2.72
CA PHE A 279 -26.12 11.00 3.24
C PHE A 279 -25.05 10.99 4.34
N ARG A 280 -24.09 11.93 4.27
CA ARG A 280 -23.01 12.05 5.25
C ARG A 280 -23.54 12.48 6.61
N ALA A 281 -24.47 13.45 6.61
CA ALA A 281 -25.13 13.86 7.84
C ALA A 281 -25.94 12.71 8.44
N ASN A 282 -26.65 11.93 7.64
CA ASN A 282 -27.37 10.75 8.09
C ASN A 282 -26.44 9.69 8.71
N ILE A 283 -25.24 9.47 8.16
CA ILE A 283 -24.24 8.58 8.79
C ILE A 283 -23.84 9.13 10.18
N GLY A 284 -23.58 10.44 10.27
CA GLY A 284 -23.26 11.10 11.55
C GLY A 284 -24.39 10.95 12.57
N LEU A 285 -25.64 11.20 12.18
CA LEU A 285 -26.84 11.06 13.02
C LEU A 285 -27.06 9.60 13.44
N ALA A 286 -26.79 8.62 12.58
CA ALA A 286 -26.85 7.20 12.92
C ALA A 286 -25.84 6.87 14.03
N LEU A 287 -24.59 7.32 13.93
CA LEU A 287 -23.59 7.09 14.99
C LEU A 287 -23.97 7.79 16.30
N ILE A 288 -24.47 9.03 16.24
CA ILE A 288 -24.99 9.72 17.43
C ILE A 288 -26.12 8.91 18.10
N SER A 289 -27.03 8.38 17.30
CA SER A 289 -28.14 7.56 17.81
C SER A 289 -27.64 6.26 18.45
N ILE A 290 -26.62 5.61 17.88
CA ILE A 290 -25.97 4.45 18.47
C ILE A 290 -25.32 4.81 19.82
N LEU A 291 -24.61 5.93 19.88
CA LEU A 291 -23.98 6.42 21.11
C LEU A 291 -25.01 6.73 22.19
N LYS A 292 -26.17 7.26 21.82
CA LYS A 292 -27.32 7.53 22.70
C LYS A 292 -28.17 6.29 22.98
N LYS A 293 -27.84 5.12 22.42
CA LYS A 293 -28.60 3.84 22.57
C LYS A 293 -30.00 3.90 21.96
N ASP A 294 -30.20 4.78 21.01
CA ASP A 294 -31.44 4.93 20.27
C ASP A 294 -31.41 4.10 18.98
N SER A 295 -31.73 2.82 19.13
CA SER A 295 -31.68 1.87 18.02
C SER A 295 -32.64 2.20 16.88
N LYS A 296 -33.78 2.83 17.18
CA LYS A 296 -34.81 3.15 16.20
C LYS A 296 -34.35 4.26 15.25
N ASN A 297 -33.84 5.34 15.82
CA ASN A 297 -33.30 6.45 15.04
C ASN A 297 -31.99 6.09 14.35
N ALA A 298 -31.15 5.22 14.95
CA ALA A 298 -29.94 4.73 14.30
C ALA A 298 -30.27 4.04 12.96
N LEU A 299 -31.22 3.09 12.99
CA LEU A 299 -31.64 2.39 11.78
C LEU A 299 -32.28 3.33 10.75
N TYR A 300 -33.17 4.22 11.21
CA TYR A 300 -33.80 5.23 10.35
C TYR A 300 -32.78 6.05 9.55
N HIS A 301 -31.75 6.57 10.20
CA HIS A 301 -30.73 7.36 9.53
C HIS A 301 -29.85 6.54 8.58
N ILE A 302 -29.50 5.29 8.92
CA ILE A 302 -28.78 4.39 8.02
C ILE A 302 -29.62 4.13 6.74
N GLU A 303 -30.91 3.89 6.90
CA GLU A 303 -31.82 3.64 5.79
C GLU A 303 -32.03 4.87 4.91
N ASN A 304 -32.07 6.06 5.49
CA ASN A 304 -32.13 7.31 4.75
C ASN A 304 -30.86 7.62 3.95
N ALA A 305 -29.70 7.22 4.45
CA ALA A 305 -28.42 7.40 3.74
C ALA A 305 -28.28 6.47 2.52
N LEU A 306 -28.81 5.26 2.59
CA LEU A 306 -28.57 4.20 1.61
C LEU A 306 -28.99 4.55 0.16
N PRO A 307 -30.18 5.12 -0.10
CA PRO A 307 -30.61 5.47 -1.46
C PRO A 307 -29.82 6.64 -2.07
N GLN A 308 -29.14 7.44 -1.26
CA GLN A 308 -28.44 8.64 -1.69
C GLN A 308 -27.03 8.34 -2.23
N VAL A 309 -26.46 7.16 -1.94
CA VAL A 309 -25.10 6.81 -2.33
C VAL A 309 -25.05 6.06 -3.66
N LYS A 310 -24.06 6.41 -4.49
CA LYS A 310 -23.96 5.88 -5.86
C LYS A 310 -22.81 4.88 -6.04
N THR A 311 -21.67 5.13 -5.40
CA THR A 311 -20.48 4.30 -5.60
C THR A 311 -20.59 2.94 -4.90
N PRO A 312 -19.99 1.87 -5.43
CA PRO A 312 -19.91 0.57 -4.76
C PRO A 312 -19.29 0.68 -3.37
N PHE A 313 -18.24 1.48 -3.20
CA PHE A 313 -17.60 1.76 -1.93
C PHE A 313 -18.58 2.25 -0.86
N LEU A 314 -19.35 3.31 -1.15
CA LEU A 314 -20.29 3.88 -0.19
C LEU A 314 -21.46 2.94 0.11
N LYS A 315 -21.97 2.24 -0.93
CA LYS A 315 -23.04 1.24 -0.74
C LYS A 315 -22.58 0.11 0.16
N SER A 316 -21.40 -0.44 -0.07
CA SER A 316 -20.85 -1.51 0.74
C SER A 316 -20.56 -1.05 2.16
N TYR A 317 -20.06 0.18 2.36
CA TYR A 317 -19.86 0.75 3.70
C TYR A 317 -21.16 0.88 4.48
N LEU A 318 -22.22 1.41 3.90
CA LEU A 318 -23.52 1.55 4.56
C LEU A 318 -24.14 0.19 4.89
N LEU A 319 -24.03 -0.79 4.01
CA LEU A 319 -24.47 -2.15 4.27
C LEU A 319 -23.63 -2.80 5.38
N PHE A 320 -22.31 -2.59 5.40
CA PHE A 320 -21.44 -3.02 6.49
C PHE A 320 -21.84 -2.35 7.83
N LEU A 321 -22.09 -1.04 7.83
CA LEU A 321 -22.54 -0.31 8.99
C LEU A 321 -23.88 -0.85 9.51
N LYS A 322 -24.83 -1.11 8.60
CA LYS A 322 -26.13 -1.71 8.91
C LYS A 322 -25.99 -3.11 9.49
N GLY A 323 -25.12 -3.95 8.91
CA GLY A 323 -24.79 -5.27 9.45
C GLY A 323 -24.19 -5.19 10.85
N SER A 324 -23.23 -4.27 11.05
CA SER A 324 -22.62 -4.04 12.38
C SER A 324 -23.65 -3.56 13.41
N PHE A 325 -24.63 -2.79 12.99
CA PHE A 325 -25.72 -2.35 13.84
C PHE A 325 -26.66 -3.51 14.23
N TYR A 326 -27.06 -4.36 13.28
CA TYR A 326 -27.89 -5.55 13.58
C TYR A 326 -27.15 -6.53 14.51
N GLU A 327 -25.86 -6.73 14.30
CA GLU A 327 -25.04 -7.50 15.24
C GLU A 327 -25.04 -6.88 16.65
N TYR A 328 -24.91 -5.54 16.74
CA TYR A 328 -24.96 -4.80 18.02
C TYR A 328 -26.28 -4.97 18.77
N ILE A 329 -27.41 -5.02 18.08
CA ILE A 329 -28.71 -5.25 18.70
C ILE A 329 -29.01 -6.74 18.95
N GLY A 330 -28.14 -7.65 18.49
CA GLY A 330 -28.19 -9.07 18.75
C GLY A 330 -28.83 -9.95 17.68
N ASP A 331 -29.05 -9.37 16.49
CA ASP A 331 -29.60 -10.09 15.34
C ASP A 331 -28.50 -10.50 14.37
N SER A 332 -27.80 -11.58 14.72
CA SER A 332 -26.66 -12.07 13.94
C SER A 332 -27.04 -12.62 12.57
N ALA A 333 -28.24 -13.10 12.37
CA ALA A 333 -28.67 -13.64 11.08
C ALA A 333 -28.86 -12.54 10.05
N ILE A 334 -29.55 -11.47 10.44
CA ILE A 334 -29.71 -10.28 9.59
C ILE A 334 -28.38 -9.58 9.38
N ALA A 335 -27.52 -9.51 10.41
CA ALA A 335 -26.19 -8.93 10.28
C ALA A 335 -25.36 -9.63 9.18
N GLU A 336 -25.37 -10.96 9.15
CA GLU A 336 -24.66 -11.75 8.14
C GLU A 336 -25.15 -11.47 6.72
N GLU A 337 -26.46 -11.35 6.53
CA GLU A 337 -27.06 -11.01 5.26
C GLU A 337 -26.55 -9.64 4.76
N PHE A 338 -26.50 -8.64 5.65
CA PHE A 338 -25.95 -7.33 5.29
C PHE A 338 -24.45 -7.35 5.01
N TYR A 339 -23.66 -8.14 5.73
CA TYR A 339 -22.24 -8.33 5.40
C TYR A 339 -22.06 -9.00 4.05
N LYS A 340 -22.89 -9.99 3.72
CA LYS A 340 -22.89 -10.63 2.40
C LYS A 340 -23.24 -9.62 1.31
N ASN A 341 -24.32 -8.87 1.48
CA ASN A 341 -24.74 -7.85 0.52
C ASN A 341 -23.69 -6.73 0.37
N ALA A 342 -22.99 -6.36 1.45
CA ALA A 342 -21.88 -5.40 1.37
C ALA A 342 -20.72 -5.92 0.52
N PHE A 343 -20.34 -7.18 0.71
CA PHE A 343 -19.28 -7.84 -0.08
C PHE A 343 -19.69 -8.07 -1.54
N GLU A 344 -20.96 -8.34 -1.82
CA GLU A 344 -21.49 -8.44 -3.19
C GLU A 344 -21.50 -7.09 -3.91
N LYS A 345 -21.69 -5.97 -3.19
CA LYS A 345 -21.61 -4.63 -3.78
C LYS A 345 -20.17 -4.20 -4.07
N ASP A 346 -19.25 -4.60 -3.22
CA ASP A 346 -17.82 -4.36 -3.38
C ASP A 346 -17.02 -5.51 -2.76
N SER A 347 -16.52 -6.40 -3.60
CA SER A 347 -15.73 -7.56 -3.18
C SER A 347 -14.39 -7.21 -2.53
N THR A 348 -13.98 -5.93 -2.59
CA THR A 348 -12.79 -5.40 -1.93
C THR A 348 -13.08 -4.84 -0.53
N CYS A 349 -14.34 -4.89 -0.06
CA CYS A 349 -14.75 -4.42 1.25
C CYS A 349 -14.22 -5.32 2.36
N LEU A 350 -13.02 -5.04 2.86
CA LEU A 350 -12.32 -5.83 3.88
C LEU A 350 -13.15 -6.08 5.15
N PRO A 351 -13.80 -5.07 5.79
CA PRO A 351 -14.52 -5.31 7.02
C PRO A 351 -15.77 -6.19 6.83
N ALA A 352 -16.47 -6.07 5.72
CA ALA A 352 -17.61 -6.95 5.42
C ALA A 352 -17.15 -8.38 5.14
N PHE A 353 -16.10 -8.54 4.35
CA PHE A 353 -15.49 -9.85 4.08
C PHE A 353 -15.03 -10.55 5.36
N TYR A 354 -14.37 -9.79 6.26
CA TYR A 354 -13.93 -10.30 7.55
C TYR A 354 -15.09 -10.81 8.39
N ASN A 355 -16.12 -9.98 8.62
CA ASN A 355 -17.26 -10.34 9.46
C ASN A 355 -18.07 -11.51 8.87
N LEU A 356 -18.20 -11.59 7.56
CA LEU A 356 -18.84 -12.72 6.90
C LEU A 356 -18.09 -14.04 7.15
N ASN A 357 -16.76 -14.01 7.11
CA ASN A 357 -15.97 -15.20 7.40
C ASN A 357 -15.96 -15.57 8.89
N LEU A 358 -16.04 -14.60 9.80
CA LEU A 358 -16.28 -14.89 11.22
C LEU A 358 -17.60 -15.64 11.42
N SER A 359 -18.66 -15.22 10.74
CA SER A 359 -19.95 -15.90 10.80
C SER A 359 -19.88 -17.33 10.24
N ARG A 360 -19.16 -17.52 9.14
CA ARG A 360 -18.91 -18.87 8.56
C ARG A 360 -18.15 -19.77 9.52
N TYR A 361 -17.11 -19.25 10.17
CA TYR A 361 -16.36 -19.99 11.17
C TYR A 361 -17.25 -20.41 12.36
N GLN A 362 -18.12 -19.53 12.83
CA GLN A 362 -19.11 -19.86 13.87
C GLN A 362 -20.06 -20.99 13.45
N LYS A 363 -20.31 -21.13 12.16
CA LYS A 363 -21.15 -22.18 11.59
C LYS A 363 -20.40 -23.49 11.31
N GLY A 364 -19.08 -23.53 11.56
CA GLY A 364 -18.27 -24.75 11.46
C GLY A 364 -17.32 -24.82 10.30
N THR A 365 -17.12 -23.74 9.53
CA THR A 365 -16.05 -23.65 8.53
C THR A 365 -14.69 -23.71 9.21
N THR A 366 -13.72 -24.42 8.67
CA THR A 366 -12.39 -24.58 9.26
C THR A 366 -11.55 -23.30 9.14
N LEU A 367 -10.54 -23.16 10.00
CA LEU A 367 -9.58 -22.05 9.88
C LEU A 367 -8.87 -22.07 8.52
N ASN A 368 -8.41 -23.22 8.06
CA ASN A 368 -7.70 -23.35 6.80
C ASN A 368 -8.54 -22.87 5.60
N GLU A 369 -9.84 -23.18 5.57
CA GLU A 369 -10.75 -22.70 4.52
C GLU A 369 -10.91 -21.19 4.56
N ILE A 370 -10.98 -20.56 5.75
CA ILE A 370 -11.10 -19.12 5.91
C ILE A 370 -9.80 -18.44 5.49
N PHE A 371 -8.66 -18.94 5.96
CA PHE A 371 -7.35 -18.33 5.73
C PHE A 371 -6.82 -18.57 4.30
N ALA A 372 -7.40 -19.49 3.54
CA ALA A 372 -7.13 -19.56 2.11
C ALA A 372 -7.44 -18.25 1.36
N TYR A 373 -8.42 -17.50 1.86
CA TYR A 373 -8.83 -16.20 1.29
C TYR A 373 -8.27 -14.98 2.01
N PHE A 374 -7.67 -15.16 3.21
CA PHE A 374 -7.14 -14.06 4.01
C PHE A 374 -5.71 -13.72 3.60
N ASN A 375 -5.55 -12.97 2.51
CA ASN A 375 -4.25 -12.54 2.01
C ASN A 375 -3.88 -11.09 2.40
N HIS A 376 -4.85 -10.29 2.86
CA HIS A 376 -4.60 -8.92 3.24
C HIS A 376 -4.04 -8.81 4.66
N PRO A 377 -2.96 -8.03 4.91
CA PRO A 377 -2.33 -7.92 6.22
C PRO A 377 -3.29 -7.58 7.36
N TYR A 378 -4.24 -6.66 7.16
CA TYR A 378 -5.23 -6.33 8.18
C TYR A 378 -6.10 -7.51 8.59
N LEU A 379 -6.53 -8.37 7.65
CA LEU A 379 -7.35 -9.54 7.96
C LEU A 379 -6.59 -10.53 8.84
N LEU A 380 -5.30 -10.72 8.59
CA LEU A 380 -4.44 -11.58 9.40
C LEU A 380 -4.30 -11.05 10.83
N TYR A 381 -4.06 -9.73 10.98
CA TYR A 381 -3.97 -9.11 12.30
C TYR A 381 -5.30 -9.12 13.07
N TRP A 382 -6.40 -8.80 12.41
CA TRP A 382 -7.72 -8.85 13.05
C TRP A 382 -8.04 -10.24 13.55
N SER A 383 -7.74 -11.26 12.76
CA SER A 383 -7.95 -12.66 13.16
C SER A 383 -7.18 -13.02 14.43
N TYR A 384 -5.96 -12.52 14.55
CA TYR A 384 -5.16 -12.77 15.76
C TYR A 384 -5.74 -12.10 17.01
N LEU A 385 -6.40 -10.96 16.84
CA LEU A 385 -7.07 -10.22 17.90
C LEU A 385 -8.49 -10.73 18.20
N GLU A 386 -9.02 -11.64 17.38
CA GLU A 386 -10.41 -12.05 17.48
C GLU A 386 -10.60 -13.16 18.51
N PRO A 387 -11.37 -12.89 19.58
CA PRO A 387 -11.58 -13.89 20.66
C PRO A 387 -12.22 -15.21 20.20
N ILE A 388 -12.94 -15.18 19.09
CA ILE A 388 -13.60 -16.38 18.57
C ILE A 388 -12.61 -17.48 18.16
N PHE A 389 -11.39 -17.11 17.80
CA PHE A 389 -10.34 -18.05 17.38
C PHE A 389 -9.50 -18.59 18.55
N ILE A 390 -9.79 -18.17 19.79
CA ILE A 390 -9.03 -18.62 20.98
C ILE A 390 -8.97 -20.14 21.11
N LYS A 391 -10.06 -20.82 20.76
CA LYS A 391 -10.13 -22.29 20.82
C LYS A 391 -9.05 -22.96 19.94
N ASP A 392 -8.83 -22.40 18.77
CA ASP A 392 -7.94 -22.95 17.76
C ASP A 392 -6.65 -22.11 17.63
N GLN A 393 -6.26 -21.41 18.72
CA GLN A 393 -5.14 -20.44 18.71
C GLN A 393 -3.83 -21.06 18.24
N LYS A 394 -3.53 -22.32 18.57
CA LYS A 394 -2.29 -22.98 18.11
C LYS A 394 -2.29 -23.20 16.60
N GLU A 395 -3.42 -23.61 16.04
CA GLU A 395 -3.60 -23.75 14.59
C GLU A 395 -3.54 -22.39 13.90
N LEU A 396 -4.21 -21.40 14.46
CA LEU A 396 -4.17 -20.01 13.99
C LEU A 396 -2.74 -19.46 13.97
N GLU A 397 -1.97 -19.64 15.05
CA GLU A 397 -0.58 -19.18 15.14
C GLU A 397 0.29 -19.84 14.05
N LYS A 398 0.07 -21.13 13.79
CA LYS A 398 0.79 -21.83 12.72
C LYS A 398 0.45 -21.25 11.35
N ILE A 399 -0.84 -21.11 11.04
CA ILE A 399 -1.30 -20.54 9.75
C ILE A 399 -0.75 -19.13 9.56
N LEU A 400 -0.81 -18.28 10.58
CA LEU A 400 -0.31 -16.91 10.51
C LEU A 400 1.21 -16.85 10.34
N TYR A 401 1.94 -17.78 10.97
CA TYR A 401 3.37 -17.88 10.79
C TYR A 401 3.74 -18.34 9.37
N ASP A 402 3.04 -19.33 8.84
CA ASP A 402 3.22 -19.81 7.46
C ASP A 402 2.93 -18.67 6.45
N LYS A 403 1.85 -17.91 6.66
CA LYS A 403 1.53 -16.72 5.86
C LYS A 403 2.60 -15.62 5.96
N LEU A 404 3.18 -15.42 7.13
CA LEU A 404 4.28 -14.46 7.31
C LEU A 404 5.52 -14.88 6.53
N LEU A 405 5.85 -16.18 6.52
CA LEU A 405 6.96 -16.73 5.73
C LEU A 405 6.71 -16.57 4.23
N GLU A 406 5.52 -16.95 3.76
CA GLU A 406 5.09 -16.77 2.37
C GLU A 406 5.26 -15.30 1.90
N LYS A 407 4.79 -14.36 2.71
CA LYS A 407 4.94 -12.92 2.41
C LYS A 407 6.39 -12.44 2.41
N ARG A 408 7.21 -13.00 3.29
CA ARG A 408 8.65 -12.69 3.34
C ARG A 408 9.38 -13.23 2.12
N GLU A 409 9.06 -14.43 1.68
CA GLU A 409 9.63 -15.03 0.48
C GLU A 409 9.21 -14.22 -0.76
N GLU A 410 7.94 -13.85 -0.87
CA GLU A 410 7.45 -12.96 -1.94
C GLU A 410 8.21 -11.62 -1.97
N ALA A 411 8.37 -10.98 -0.81
CA ALA A 411 9.10 -9.72 -0.69
C ALA A 411 10.59 -9.87 -1.05
N SER A 412 11.19 -10.97 -0.64
CA SER A 412 12.60 -11.29 -0.94
C SER A 412 12.82 -11.53 -2.42
N GLN A 413 11.89 -12.23 -3.08
CA GLN A 413 11.97 -12.46 -4.52
C GLN A 413 11.82 -11.15 -5.30
N ARG A 414 10.84 -10.30 -4.96
CA ARG A 414 10.67 -8.98 -5.59
C ARG A 414 11.89 -8.07 -5.39
N LEU A 415 12.50 -8.10 -4.20
CA LEU A 415 13.74 -7.36 -3.95
C LEU A 415 14.87 -7.87 -4.83
N LYS A 416 15.04 -9.20 -4.94
CA LYS A 416 16.06 -9.81 -5.79
C LYS A 416 15.86 -9.40 -7.25
N ASP A 417 14.64 -9.43 -7.76
CA ASP A 417 14.34 -9.01 -9.14
C ASP A 417 14.73 -7.54 -9.37
N ALA A 418 14.42 -6.66 -8.41
CA ALA A 418 14.82 -5.26 -8.47
C ALA A 418 16.35 -5.07 -8.38
N GLU A 419 17.04 -5.81 -7.50
CA GLU A 419 18.51 -5.79 -7.37
C GLU A 419 19.20 -6.29 -8.64
N ASP A 420 18.74 -7.40 -9.20
CA ASP A 420 19.28 -7.96 -10.45
C ASP A 420 19.14 -6.96 -11.60
N ARG A 421 18.00 -6.27 -11.68
CA ARG A 421 17.77 -5.25 -12.69
C ARG A 421 18.62 -4.00 -12.45
N TYR A 422 18.73 -3.55 -11.19
CA TYR A 422 19.62 -2.45 -10.81
C TYR A 422 21.07 -2.74 -11.21
N HIS A 423 21.57 -3.96 -10.92
CA HIS A 423 22.95 -4.33 -11.25
C HIS A 423 23.26 -4.25 -12.75
N LYS A 424 22.28 -4.51 -13.61
CA LYS A 424 22.42 -4.40 -15.07
C LYS A 424 22.51 -2.95 -15.56
N ILE A 425 21.90 -2.01 -14.84
CA ILE A 425 21.78 -0.62 -15.28
C ILE A 425 22.56 0.40 -14.45
N LYS A 426 23.13 0.02 -13.30
CA LYS A 426 23.83 0.94 -12.39
C LYS A 426 24.97 1.71 -13.02
N VAL A 427 25.55 1.19 -14.10
CA VAL A 427 26.65 1.87 -14.84
C VAL A 427 26.19 3.14 -15.54
N PHE A 428 24.89 3.29 -15.80
CA PHE A 428 24.30 4.46 -16.45
C PHE A 428 23.87 5.54 -15.46
N PHE A 429 23.91 5.27 -14.14
CA PHE A 429 23.56 6.23 -13.10
C PHE A 429 24.78 7.03 -12.65
N SER A 430 24.53 8.28 -12.29
CA SER A 430 25.51 9.10 -11.58
C SER A 430 25.80 8.53 -10.19
N GLU A 431 26.90 8.92 -9.57
CA GLU A 431 27.28 8.47 -8.23
C GLU A 431 26.20 8.81 -7.19
N LEU A 432 25.61 10.00 -7.28
CA LEU A 432 24.52 10.42 -6.40
C LEU A 432 23.26 9.55 -6.55
N GLU A 433 22.86 9.24 -7.78
CA GLU A 433 21.72 8.38 -8.06
C GLU A 433 21.96 6.95 -7.57
N ARG A 434 23.17 6.42 -7.80
CA ARG A 434 23.57 5.08 -7.29
C ARG A 434 23.42 5.02 -5.79
N LYS A 435 23.97 5.97 -5.04
CA LYS A 435 23.86 6.03 -3.59
C LYS A 435 22.39 6.05 -3.14
N LYS A 436 21.56 6.88 -3.78
CA LYS A 436 20.13 6.97 -3.47
C LYS A 436 19.40 5.63 -3.68
N TYR A 437 19.67 4.92 -4.77
CA TYR A 437 19.04 3.62 -5.04
C TYR A 437 19.56 2.53 -4.10
N GLU A 438 20.83 2.50 -3.78
CA GLU A 438 21.43 1.57 -2.83
C GLU A 438 20.86 1.76 -1.42
N GLU A 439 20.67 2.99 -0.97
CA GLU A 439 20.00 3.30 0.30
C GLU A 439 18.53 2.81 0.30
N ARG A 440 17.80 3.01 -0.80
CA ARG A 440 16.41 2.51 -0.93
C ARG A 440 16.36 0.98 -0.88
N LEU A 441 17.22 0.28 -1.61
CA LEU A 441 17.34 -1.18 -1.61
C LEU A 441 17.74 -1.73 -0.24
N ALA A 442 18.70 -1.10 0.44
CA ALA A 442 19.12 -1.46 1.78
C ALA A 442 17.98 -1.34 2.80
N LYS A 443 17.19 -0.26 2.73
CA LYS A 443 16.03 -0.05 3.60
C LYS A 443 14.91 -1.07 3.35
N ILE A 444 14.70 -1.48 2.10
CA ILE A 444 13.74 -2.54 1.77
C ILE A 444 14.23 -3.87 2.37
N ARG A 445 15.50 -4.22 2.20
CA ARG A 445 16.11 -5.43 2.77
C ARG A 445 15.98 -5.46 4.29
N GLU A 446 16.28 -4.36 4.98
CA GLU A 446 16.08 -4.23 6.41
C GLU A 446 14.63 -4.51 6.82
N ASN A 447 13.65 -3.95 6.11
CA ASN A 447 12.24 -4.11 6.45
C ASN A 447 11.72 -5.54 6.23
N ILE A 448 12.24 -6.29 5.27
CA ILE A 448 11.90 -7.72 5.05
C ILE A 448 12.30 -8.57 6.27
N HIS A 449 13.40 -8.23 6.94
CA HIS A 449 13.86 -8.94 8.13
C HIS A 449 13.12 -8.53 9.43
N LYS A 450 12.32 -7.47 9.39
CA LYS A 450 11.49 -7.07 10.53
C LYS A 450 10.35 -8.07 10.77
N ARG A 451 9.73 -7.99 11.96
CA ARG A 451 8.75 -8.97 12.42
C ARG A 451 7.31 -8.64 12.06
N GLY A 452 7.01 -7.40 11.68
CA GLY A 452 5.67 -6.96 11.34
C GLY A 452 5.31 -7.27 9.89
N ILE A 453 4.15 -7.88 9.65
CA ILE A 453 3.71 -8.23 8.28
C ILE A 453 3.50 -6.98 7.42
N GLY A 454 3.07 -5.86 8.01
CA GLY A 454 2.89 -4.59 7.27
C GLY A 454 4.22 -4.01 6.78
N LEU A 455 5.32 -4.21 7.51
CA LEU A 455 6.65 -3.81 7.08
C LEU A 455 7.14 -4.66 5.92
N ILE A 456 6.88 -5.98 5.97
CA ILE A 456 7.22 -6.92 4.90
C ILE A 456 6.42 -6.59 3.63
N GLU A 457 5.11 -6.37 3.75
CA GLU A 457 4.25 -6.01 2.62
C GLU A 457 4.65 -4.66 2.01
N SER A 458 4.94 -3.66 2.86
CA SER A 458 5.47 -2.36 2.40
C SER A 458 6.82 -2.50 1.70
N ALA A 459 7.67 -3.42 2.16
CA ALA A 459 8.94 -3.73 1.51
C ALA A 459 8.72 -4.38 0.13
N ALA A 460 7.80 -5.35 0.04
CA ALA A 460 7.43 -5.99 -1.22
C ALA A 460 6.88 -4.97 -2.25
N GLN A 461 6.01 -4.07 -1.80
CA GLN A 461 5.46 -3.03 -2.65
C GLN A 461 6.53 -2.06 -3.14
N ARG A 462 7.42 -1.60 -2.25
CA ARG A 462 8.53 -0.71 -2.62
C ARG A 462 9.54 -1.37 -3.55
N ALA A 463 9.79 -2.68 -3.37
CA ALA A 463 10.63 -3.44 -4.28
C ALA A 463 10.02 -3.50 -5.68
N LEU A 464 8.71 -3.75 -5.78
CA LEU A 464 7.99 -3.73 -7.05
C LEU A 464 8.02 -2.33 -7.70
N GLU A 465 7.80 -1.26 -6.93
CA GLU A 465 7.89 0.12 -7.44
C GLU A 465 9.28 0.43 -7.99
N LEU A 466 10.35 0.01 -7.30
CA LEU A 466 11.71 0.16 -7.78
C LEU A 466 11.97 -0.65 -9.06
N ASP A 467 11.48 -1.88 -9.12
CA ASP A 467 11.62 -2.72 -10.31
C ASP A 467 10.95 -2.08 -11.53
N LEU A 468 9.73 -1.55 -11.36
CA LEU A 468 9.02 -0.82 -12.41
C LEU A 468 9.73 0.48 -12.80
N GLU A 469 10.31 1.21 -11.83
CA GLU A 469 11.14 2.40 -12.09
C GLU A 469 12.35 2.05 -12.97
N PHE A 470 13.05 0.97 -12.64
CA PHE A 470 14.19 0.48 -13.43
C PHE A 470 13.76 -0.02 -14.81
N GLN A 471 12.63 -0.71 -14.94
CA GLN A 471 12.06 -1.08 -16.24
C GLN A 471 11.77 0.14 -17.10
N GLY A 472 11.15 1.15 -16.53
CA GLY A 472 10.87 2.42 -17.21
C GLY A 472 12.15 3.13 -17.68
N TYR A 473 13.19 3.11 -16.86
CA TYR A 473 14.51 3.65 -17.21
C TYR A 473 15.12 2.90 -18.41
N ILE A 474 15.13 1.57 -18.36
CA ILE A 474 15.64 0.71 -19.45
C ILE A 474 14.89 1.02 -20.76
N TYR A 475 13.56 1.05 -20.70
CA TYR A 475 12.74 1.35 -21.87
C TYR A 475 13.10 2.70 -22.49
N LYS A 476 13.28 3.74 -21.68
CA LYS A 476 13.70 5.06 -22.12
C LYS A 476 15.09 5.04 -22.78
N GLN A 477 16.04 4.29 -22.21
CA GLN A 477 17.37 4.15 -22.80
C GLN A 477 17.34 3.42 -24.15
N ILE A 478 16.52 2.38 -24.27
CA ILE A 478 16.34 1.67 -25.55
C ILE A 478 15.74 2.58 -26.60
N GLN A 479 14.73 3.36 -26.28
CA GLN A 479 14.17 4.35 -27.22
C GLN A 479 15.21 5.37 -27.66
N ASN A 480 16.02 5.88 -26.74
CA ASN A 480 17.11 6.80 -27.08
C ASN A 480 18.12 6.15 -28.04
N LEU A 481 18.52 4.90 -27.78
CA LEU A 481 19.41 4.14 -28.66
C LEU A 481 18.79 3.88 -30.03
N GLN A 482 17.51 3.58 -30.12
CA GLN A 482 16.80 3.43 -31.41
C GLN A 482 16.83 4.72 -32.20
N ASN A 483 16.54 5.87 -31.57
CA ASN A 483 16.59 7.16 -32.21
C ASN A 483 18.01 7.53 -32.70
N GLU A 484 19.03 7.22 -31.89
CA GLU A 484 20.41 7.42 -32.28
C GLU A 484 20.85 6.50 -33.44
N PHE A 485 20.37 5.26 -33.41
CA PHE A 485 20.64 4.29 -34.46
C PHE A 485 20.05 4.73 -35.82
N GLU A 486 18.86 5.32 -35.84
CA GLU A 486 18.31 5.90 -37.07
C GLU A 486 19.15 7.08 -37.61
N LYS A 487 19.73 7.90 -36.73
CA LYS A 487 20.69 8.94 -37.15
C LYS A 487 21.93 8.31 -37.78
N ILE A 488 22.47 7.24 -37.20
CA ILE A 488 23.60 6.48 -37.74
C ILE A 488 23.27 5.88 -39.09
N LYS A 489 22.10 5.29 -39.27
CA LYS A 489 21.62 4.75 -40.54
C LYS A 489 21.58 5.83 -41.63
N ASN A 490 21.08 7.01 -41.29
CA ASN A 490 21.02 8.12 -42.23
C ASN A 490 22.43 8.59 -42.63
N ALA A 491 23.34 8.74 -41.68
CA ALA A 491 24.74 9.10 -41.96
C ALA A 491 25.42 8.03 -42.83
N TYR A 492 25.21 6.75 -42.54
CA TYR A 492 25.70 5.65 -43.39
C TYR A 492 25.16 5.72 -44.81
N ARG A 493 23.86 5.99 -45.01
CA ARG A 493 23.26 6.13 -46.35
C ARG A 493 23.92 7.21 -47.15
N ILE A 494 24.25 8.36 -46.55
CA ILE A 494 24.95 9.46 -47.16
C ILE A 494 26.38 9.05 -47.59
N LEU A 495 27.11 8.39 -46.67
CA LEU A 495 28.46 7.90 -46.95
C LEU A 495 28.48 6.83 -48.03
N HIS A 496 27.53 5.91 -47.99
CA HIS A 496 27.38 4.84 -48.98
C HIS A 496 26.99 5.39 -50.35
N SER A 497 26.06 6.35 -50.44
CA SER A 497 25.70 7.02 -51.69
C SER A 497 26.89 7.78 -52.31
N PHE A 498 27.68 8.50 -51.48
CA PHE A 498 28.91 9.12 -51.91
C PHE A 498 29.90 8.09 -52.50
N TRP A 499 30.13 6.98 -51.76
CA TRP A 499 31.05 5.94 -52.20
C TRP A 499 30.62 5.28 -53.51
N GLN A 500 29.31 5.06 -53.70
CA GLN A 500 28.79 4.52 -54.96
C GLN A 500 29.13 5.42 -56.15
N ARG A 501 29.06 6.73 -56.01
CA ARG A 501 29.32 7.72 -57.07
C ARG A 501 30.81 8.03 -57.25
N TYR A 502 31.66 7.70 -56.27
CA TYR A 502 33.09 8.00 -56.33
C TYR A 502 33.81 7.16 -57.38
N PRO A 503 34.47 7.78 -58.36
CA PRO A 503 34.99 7.05 -59.53
C PRO A 503 36.33 6.32 -59.28
N TYR A 504 37.12 6.74 -58.25
CA TYR A 504 38.48 6.22 -58.03
C TYR A 504 38.56 5.22 -56.87
N LYS A 505 37.64 4.24 -56.85
CA LYS A 505 37.46 3.27 -55.74
C LYS A 505 38.67 2.37 -55.50
N TYR A 506 39.37 2.00 -56.58
CA TYR A 506 40.54 1.09 -56.48
C TYR A 506 41.71 1.72 -55.73
N GLU A 507 41.85 3.03 -55.74
CA GLU A 507 42.94 3.74 -55.05
C GLU A 507 42.63 3.96 -53.58
N ASN A 508 41.39 3.79 -53.18
CA ASN A 508 40.91 4.10 -51.82
C ASN A 508 40.16 2.91 -51.17
N VAL A 509 40.71 1.71 -51.33
CA VAL A 509 40.14 0.44 -50.82
C VAL A 509 39.85 0.53 -49.32
N PHE A 510 40.62 1.34 -48.57
CA PHE A 510 40.46 1.48 -47.12
C PHE A 510 39.10 2.11 -46.78
N PHE A 511 38.64 3.16 -47.48
CA PHE A 511 37.31 3.75 -47.26
C PHE A 511 36.19 2.72 -47.46
N GLY A 512 36.27 1.93 -48.54
CA GLY A 512 35.28 0.89 -48.82
C GLY A 512 35.26 -0.23 -47.74
N ARG A 513 36.45 -0.57 -47.22
CA ARG A 513 36.57 -1.56 -46.10
C ARG A 513 35.95 -1.04 -44.84
N GLU A 514 36.24 0.19 -44.43
CA GLU A 514 35.68 0.81 -43.24
C GLU A 514 34.16 1.01 -43.37
N LEU A 515 33.66 1.35 -44.56
CA LEU A 515 32.21 1.42 -44.80
C LEU A 515 31.53 0.06 -44.68
N LYS A 516 32.19 -1.02 -45.11
CA LYS A 516 31.70 -2.40 -44.90
C LYS A 516 31.72 -2.78 -43.42
N ASN A 517 32.82 -2.50 -42.72
CA ASN A 517 32.92 -2.75 -41.28
C ASN A 517 31.81 -2.04 -40.49
N LEU A 518 31.48 -0.80 -40.84
CA LEU A 518 30.37 -0.04 -40.28
C LEU A 518 29.02 -0.73 -40.56
N SER A 519 28.81 -1.20 -41.79
CA SER A 519 27.60 -1.97 -42.13
C SER A 519 27.41 -3.22 -41.31
N ASP A 520 28.47 -4.02 -41.16
CA ASP A 520 28.47 -5.27 -40.38
C ASP A 520 28.19 -4.99 -38.90
N LEU A 521 28.77 -3.89 -38.37
CA LEU A 521 28.50 -3.49 -36.97
C LEU A 521 27.05 -3.01 -36.80
N MET A 522 26.54 -2.22 -37.76
CA MET A 522 25.12 -1.80 -37.72
C MET A 522 24.15 -2.97 -37.77
N GLN A 523 24.43 -4.00 -38.55
CA GLN A 523 23.61 -5.22 -38.61
C GLN A 523 23.59 -5.96 -37.25
N LYS A 524 24.76 -6.03 -36.57
CA LYS A 524 24.84 -6.61 -35.21
C LYS A 524 24.01 -5.80 -34.22
N ILE A 525 24.06 -4.48 -34.25
CA ILE A 525 23.27 -3.59 -33.40
C ILE A 525 21.79 -3.78 -33.69
N GLU A 526 21.36 -3.83 -34.93
CA GLU A 526 19.96 -3.99 -35.33
C GLU A 526 19.39 -5.30 -34.80
N VAL A 527 20.13 -6.41 -34.89
CA VAL A 527 19.72 -7.71 -34.33
C VAL A 527 19.56 -7.64 -32.82
N LYS A 528 20.46 -6.93 -32.09
CA LYS A 528 20.36 -6.76 -30.65
C LYS A 528 19.19 -5.88 -30.24
N LEU A 529 18.90 -4.79 -30.96
CA LEU A 529 17.77 -3.88 -30.71
C LEU A 529 16.40 -4.54 -30.96
N LYS A 530 16.33 -5.54 -31.82
CA LYS A 530 15.10 -6.30 -32.13
C LYS A 530 14.81 -7.43 -31.12
N ARG A 531 15.69 -7.68 -30.13
CA ARG A 531 15.43 -8.68 -29.07
C ARG A 531 14.25 -8.25 -28.20
N ARG A 532 13.47 -9.22 -27.73
CA ARG A 532 12.32 -8.97 -26.84
C ARG A 532 12.76 -8.34 -25.50
N ASP A 533 13.90 -8.74 -24.96
CA ASP A 533 14.53 -8.15 -23.79
C ASP A 533 16.00 -7.84 -24.09
N PRO A 534 16.34 -6.60 -24.46
CA PRO A 534 17.70 -6.18 -24.72
C PRO A 534 18.49 -5.76 -23.46
N THR A 535 17.95 -5.96 -22.26
CA THR A 535 18.55 -5.49 -20.98
C THR A 535 19.97 -6.04 -20.80
N ASP A 536 20.21 -7.33 -21.10
CA ASP A 536 21.51 -7.98 -20.94
C ASP A 536 22.58 -7.49 -21.91
N VAL A 537 22.15 -6.87 -23.01
CA VAL A 537 23.05 -6.37 -24.04
C VAL A 537 23.14 -4.84 -24.09
N LEU A 538 22.48 -4.14 -23.14
CA LEU A 538 22.37 -2.69 -23.15
C LEU A 538 23.73 -1.98 -23.11
N SER A 539 24.67 -2.43 -22.24
CA SER A 539 26.02 -1.88 -22.15
C SER A 539 26.84 -2.11 -23.43
N ALA A 540 26.70 -3.31 -24.03
CA ALA A 540 27.31 -3.63 -25.30
C ALA A 540 26.75 -2.79 -26.44
N LEU A 541 25.44 -2.54 -26.48
CA LEU A 541 24.79 -1.65 -27.43
C LEU A 541 25.33 -0.23 -27.33
N PHE A 542 25.48 0.33 -26.13
CA PHE A 542 26.10 1.65 -25.95
C PHE A 542 27.54 1.73 -26.51
N SER A 543 28.36 0.72 -26.20
CA SER A 543 29.74 0.63 -26.68
C SER A 543 29.81 0.54 -28.21
N GLU A 544 28.99 -0.33 -28.81
CA GLU A 544 28.91 -0.52 -30.25
C GLU A 544 28.38 0.73 -30.98
N MET A 545 27.39 1.42 -30.42
CA MET A 545 26.85 2.68 -30.93
C MET A 545 27.93 3.77 -30.95
N ASN A 546 28.72 3.89 -29.87
CA ASN A 546 29.81 4.84 -29.80
C ASN A 546 30.92 4.50 -30.83
N SER A 547 31.17 3.22 -31.05
CA SER A 547 32.09 2.78 -32.11
C SER A 547 31.59 3.16 -33.49
N CYS A 548 30.29 2.97 -33.78
CA CYS A 548 29.70 3.46 -35.05
C CYS A 548 29.83 4.96 -35.22
N LYS A 549 29.59 5.76 -34.17
CA LYS A 549 29.75 7.23 -34.25
C LYS A 549 31.18 7.62 -34.60
N LYS A 550 32.18 7.03 -33.95
CA LYS A 550 33.60 7.29 -34.25
C LYS A 550 33.96 6.87 -35.68
N MET A 551 33.45 5.73 -36.15
CA MET A 551 33.68 5.29 -37.54
C MET A 551 33.07 6.26 -38.54
N ILE A 552 31.87 6.78 -38.27
CA ILE A 552 31.20 7.78 -39.11
C ILE A 552 31.99 9.09 -39.15
N GLU A 553 32.51 9.56 -38.02
CA GLU A 553 33.37 10.75 -37.95
C GLU A 553 34.61 10.56 -38.80
N ASN A 554 35.31 9.44 -38.64
CA ASN A 554 36.51 9.14 -39.46
C ASN A 554 36.19 9.04 -40.95
N LEU A 555 35.09 8.38 -41.31
CA LEU A 555 34.66 8.28 -42.71
C LEU A 555 34.25 9.63 -43.29
N ASN A 556 33.67 10.54 -42.50
CA ASN A 556 33.38 11.90 -42.96
C ASN A 556 34.67 12.70 -43.25
N ILE A 557 35.69 12.61 -42.39
CA ILE A 557 36.99 13.24 -42.60
C ILE A 557 37.61 12.69 -43.88
N MET A 558 37.60 11.36 -44.06
CA MET A 558 38.10 10.73 -45.27
C MET A 558 37.32 11.15 -46.53
N LYS A 559 35.99 11.24 -46.43
CA LYS A 559 35.09 11.69 -47.50
C LYS A 559 35.51 13.11 -47.99
N GLU A 560 35.73 14.04 -47.04
CA GLU A 560 36.16 15.40 -47.38
C GLU A 560 37.49 15.40 -48.10
N ASP A 561 38.47 14.59 -47.69
CA ASP A 561 39.75 14.46 -48.36
C ASP A 561 39.56 13.85 -49.77
N LEU A 562 38.74 12.85 -49.92
CA LEU A 562 38.41 12.24 -51.20
C LEU A 562 37.70 13.23 -52.14
N ILE A 563 36.79 14.07 -51.64
CA ILE A 563 36.16 15.13 -52.42
C ILE A 563 37.18 16.16 -52.89
N LYS A 564 38.12 16.56 -52.00
CA LYS A 564 39.21 17.47 -52.41
C LYS A 564 40.07 16.88 -53.51
N LYS A 565 40.48 15.61 -53.37
CA LYS A 565 41.24 14.86 -54.37
C LYS A 565 40.50 14.74 -55.72
N TRP A 566 39.21 14.39 -55.63
CA TRP A 566 38.35 14.26 -56.81
C TRP A 566 38.20 15.60 -57.56
N ASN A 567 37.88 16.68 -56.82
CA ASN A 567 37.78 18.01 -57.37
C ASN A 567 39.10 18.49 -58.03
N PHE A 568 40.23 18.17 -57.36
CA PHE A 568 41.55 18.48 -57.95
C PHE A 568 41.74 17.72 -59.27
N ARG A 569 41.44 16.45 -59.36
CA ARG A 569 41.56 15.65 -60.60
C ARG A 569 40.64 16.15 -61.70
N ILE A 570 39.39 16.51 -61.34
CA ILE A 570 38.50 17.12 -62.35
C ILE A 570 39.03 18.43 -62.83
N LYS A 571 39.52 19.28 -61.91
CA LYS A 571 40.17 20.56 -62.33
C LYS A 571 41.37 20.32 -63.23
N LEU A 572 42.22 19.37 -62.87
CA LEU A 572 43.41 19.02 -63.68
C LEU A 572 42.99 18.46 -65.05
N ALA A 573 42.04 17.56 -65.14
CA ALA A 573 41.54 16.99 -66.39
C ALA A 573 40.92 18.08 -67.29
N ASN A 574 40.13 18.98 -66.72
CA ASN A 574 39.58 20.11 -67.45
C ASN A 574 40.66 21.08 -67.91
N PHE A 575 41.61 21.34 -67.02
CA PHE A 575 42.79 22.14 -67.43
C PHE A 575 43.53 21.52 -68.62
N LEU A 576 43.89 20.23 -68.53
CA LEU A 576 44.58 19.51 -69.57
C LEU A 576 43.77 19.50 -70.90
N LYS A 577 42.45 19.21 -70.79
CA LYS A 577 41.57 19.26 -71.96
C LYS A 577 41.54 20.62 -72.62
N ASN A 578 41.31 21.69 -71.82
CA ASN A 578 41.22 23.03 -72.37
C ASN A 578 42.57 23.50 -72.92
N PHE A 579 43.69 23.20 -72.25
CA PHE A 579 45.03 23.50 -72.68
C PHE A 579 45.36 22.76 -73.97
N THR A 580 45.12 21.44 -74.05
CA THR A 580 45.35 20.67 -75.27
C THR A 580 44.52 21.19 -76.47
N LEU A 581 43.24 21.52 -76.23
CA LEU A 581 42.37 22.12 -77.23
C LEU A 581 42.92 23.50 -77.73
N SER A 582 43.41 24.37 -76.81
CA SER A 582 43.96 25.64 -77.13
C SER A 582 45.28 25.50 -77.89
N GLU A 583 46.14 24.57 -77.51
CA GLU A 583 47.37 24.26 -78.18
C GLU A 583 47.16 23.75 -79.64
N ILE A 584 46.17 22.81 -79.77
CA ILE A 584 45.77 22.30 -81.10
C ILE A 584 45.26 23.46 -81.96
N PHE A 585 44.45 24.36 -81.41
CA PHE A 585 43.92 25.51 -82.11
C PHE A 585 45.04 26.42 -82.50
N LEU A 586 45.94 26.77 -81.59
CA LEU A 586 47.11 27.62 -81.88
C LEU A 586 48.03 27.00 -82.87
N ALA A 587 48.36 25.73 -82.79
CA ALA A 587 49.19 25.01 -83.74
C ALA A 587 48.55 24.97 -85.12
N SER A 588 47.23 24.69 -85.18
CA SER A 588 46.49 24.73 -86.44
C SER A 588 46.50 26.14 -87.04
N PHE A 589 46.31 27.16 -86.24
CA PHE A 589 46.39 28.58 -86.71
C PHE A 589 47.78 28.95 -87.22
N TYR A 590 48.83 28.53 -86.48
CA TYR A 590 50.20 28.72 -86.85
C TYR A 590 50.55 28.08 -88.25
N ILE A 591 50.10 26.81 -88.45
CA ILE A 591 50.27 26.07 -89.69
C ILE A 591 49.52 26.76 -90.82
N ILE A 592 48.27 27.15 -90.61
CA ILE A 592 47.51 27.88 -91.64
C ILE A 592 48.20 29.16 -92.02
N PHE A 593 48.73 29.93 -91.04
CA PHE A 593 49.44 31.17 -91.26
C PHE A 593 50.74 31.01 -92.05
N GLN A 594 51.43 29.89 -91.89
CA GLN A 594 52.66 29.60 -92.64
C GLN A 594 52.38 29.29 -94.10
N TYR A 595 51.28 28.69 -94.46
CA TYR A 595 50.93 28.22 -95.81
C TYR A 595 50.10 29.25 -96.64
N PHE A 596 49.42 30.20 -95.95
CA PHE A 596 48.64 31.21 -96.67
C PHE A 596 49.53 32.40 -97.13
N PRO A 597 49.24 33.01 -98.32
CA PRO A 597 49.99 34.17 -98.82
C PRO A 597 49.58 35.46 -98.09
N ILE A 598 50.20 35.72 -96.92
CA ILE A 598 50.00 36.92 -96.10
C ILE A 598 51.23 37.80 -96.19
N SER A 599 51.06 39.15 -96.09
CA SER A 599 52.15 40.10 -96.14
C SER A 599 53.32 39.80 -95.19
N GLU A 600 54.57 39.99 -95.64
CA GLU A 600 55.77 39.70 -94.81
C GLU A 600 55.77 40.43 -93.45
N SER A 601 55.25 41.63 -93.37
CA SER A 601 55.20 42.44 -92.18
C SER A 601 54.28 41.80 -91.09
N ILE A 602 53.29 40.97 -91.40
CA ILE A 602 52.44 40.23 -90.48
C ILE A 602 53.10 38.91 -90.04
N LYS A 603 53.91 38.29 -90.94
CA LYS A 603 54.68 37.08 -90.60
C LYS A 603 55.80 37.37 -89.59
N ASP A 604 56.39 38.59 -89.63
CA ASP A 604 57.38 39.00 -88.63
C ASP A 604 56.84 39.24 -87.26
N VAL A 605 55.59 39.65 -87.14
CA VAL A 605 54.89 39.81 -85.84
C VAL A 605 54.40 38.46 -85.28
N LEU A 606 54.04 37.51 -86.16
CA LEU A 606 53.52 36.18 -85.78
C LEU A 606 54.61 35.10 -85.91
N ASN A 607 55.82 35.44 -85.46
CA ASN A 607 56.93 34.50 -85.42
C ASN A 607 56.80 33.45 -84.27
N PHE A 608 57.66 32.45 -84.25
CA PHE A 608 57.63 31.36 -83.23
C PHE A 608 57.73 31.85 -81.78
N PRO A 609 58.53 32.93 -81.45
CA PRO A 609 58.46 33.48 -80.07
C PRO A 609 57.10 34.06 -79.67
N SER A 610 56.41 34.75 -80.58
CA SER A 610 55.07 35.31 -80.34
C SER A 610 54.04 34.19 -80.09
N PHE A 611 54.21 33.09 -80.88
CA PHE A 611 53.38 31.93 -80.69
C PHE A 611 53.62 31.27 -79.31
N LEU A 612 54.85 31.15 -78.87
CA LEU A 612 55.17 30.68 -77.49
C LEU A 612 54.60 31.62 -76.41
N PHE A 613 54.62 32.92 -76.65
CA PHE A 613 54.04 33.90 -75.73
C PHE A 613 52.50 33.74 -75.62
N MET A 614 51.85 33.54 -76.77
CA MET A 614 50.37 33.25 -76.78
C MET A 614 50.05 31.93 -76.08
N SER A 615 50.84 30.87 -76.32
CA SER A 615 50.69 29.58 -75.58
C SER A 615 50.83 29.80 -74.08
N PHE A 616 51.74 30.59 -73.59
CA PHE A 616 51.89 30.95 -72.19
C PHE A 616 50.68 31.72 -71.65
N ILE A 617 50.11 32.68 -72.41
CA ILE A 617 48.91 33.39 -72.07
C ILE A 617 47.72 32.40 -71.95
N PHE A 618 47.56 31.50 -72.92
CA PHE A 618 46.52 30.47 -72.88
C PHE A 618 46.71 29.51 -71.71
N LEU A 619 47.93 29.15 -71.33
CA LEU A 619 48.23 28.38 -70.15
C LEU A 619 47.67 29.06 -68.87
N ILE A 620 47.97 30.39 -68.74
CA ILE A 620 47.45 31.15 -67.56
C ILE A 620 45.95 31.23 -67.63
N ILE A 621 45.31 31.48 -68.76
CA ILE A 621 43.85 31.51 -68.91
C ILE A 621 43.23 30.13 -68.53
N CYS A 622 43.81 29.03 -69.03
CA CYS A 622 43.35 27.68 -68.71
C CYS A 622 43.49 27.34 -67.20
N ILE A 623 44.60 27.82 -66.58
CA ILE A 623 44.74 27.70 -65.12
C ILE A 623 43.60 28.43 -64.38
N LEU A 624 43.38 29.70 -64.73
CA LEU A 624 42.33 30.53 -64.13
C LEU A 624 40.94 29.94 -64.34
N LEU A 625 40.59 29.54 -65.57
CA LEU A 625 39.31 28.92 -65.89
C LEU A 625 39.09 27.59 -65.13
N SER A 626 40.14 26.78 -64.95
CA SER A 626 40.03 25.53 -64.16
C SER A 626 39.91 25.78 -62.66
N TYR A 627 40.51 26.90 -62.19
CA TYR A 627 40.49 27.27 -60.82
C TYR A 627 39.13 27.87 -60.38
N PHE A 628 38.51 28.72 -61.16
CA PHE A 628 37.26 29.41 -60.87
C PHE A 628 36.02 28.60 -61.18
N LYS A 629 36.12 27.47 -61.86
CA LYS A 629 34.97 26.60 -62.06
C LYS A 629 34.65 25.84 -60.79
N HIS A 630 33.69 26.33 -59.99
CA HIS A 630 33.17 25.63 -58.82
C HIS A 630 32.40 24.37 -59.24
N TYR A 631 32.91 23.23 -58.87
CA TYR A 631 32.17 21.96 -58.95
C TYR A 631 31.55 21.68 -57.60
N THR A 632 30.24 21.84 -57.48
CA THR A 632 29.46 21.39 -56.35
C THR A 632 29.13 19.93 -56.59
N HIS A 633 29.69 19.02 -55.72
CA HIS A 633 29.28 17.63 -55.62
C HIS A 633 28.39 17.53 -54.37
N GLU A 634 27.09 17.87 -54.47
CA GLU A 634 26.08 17.52 -53.53
C GLU A 634 25.60 16.06 -53.74
#